data_f876ff734c31dbd4a6528bc345c8985b
#
_entry.id   f876ff734c31dbd4a6528bc345c8985b
#
_cell.length_a   1.000
_cell.length_b   1.000
_cell.length_c   1.000
_cell.angle_alpha   90.00
_cell.angle_beta   90.00
_cell.angle_gamma   90.00
#
_symmetry.space_group_name_H-M   'P 1'
#
loop_
_entity.id
_entity.type
_entity.pdbx_description
1 polymer ?
#
loop_
_entity_poly.entity_id
_entity_poly.type
_entity_poly.pdbx_seq_one_letter_code
_entity_poly.pdbx_strand_id
1 'polypeptide(L)'
;MIHILHGFSNVDSEFKPRNLRQEVHYIESPRTKKRIVGWTIGCFRALCCSRKGETVFCWYDFQAVLLYWMCLLTFQRRNIGCLNILLKKKDTIQNRIVSKMYRKALMSKYFHASVTSSHYGELLKEWLCLDFNYTVIHDPYHEKWERKCESLNHDIFVGGGNSRDWSFMLEVAKQMSDVKFLFVMNSLDYHMYKEYITENIKVKCNLPFNQFLQEMANSAIVAMPLTTEAQAGLLVLFQAAGSKRFVITSSTATTRAYITSDRGCALYRDVKQWKDAIRYYLLNEKERNDKALKLHKFLKDVCGRDNFDSGIQKIVDLCESNY
;
A
#
# COMPACT_ATOMS: atom_id res chain seq x y z
N MET A 1 -24.34 15.59 -0.17
CA MET A 1 -24.02 14.42 -1.04
C MET A 1 -22.53 14.40 -1.32
N ILE A 2 -21.90 13.23 -1.35
CA ILE A 2 -20.49 13.05 -1.70
C ILE A 2 -20.41 12.20 -2.96
N HIS A 3 -19.53 12.55 -3.88
CA HIS A 3 -19.22 11.74 -5.04
C HIS A 3 -17.91 10.99 -4.80
N ILE A 4 -17.91 9.65 -4.87
CA ILE A 4 -16.70 8.84 -4.77
C ILE A 4 -16.30 8.39 -6.17
N LEU A 5 -15.19 8.95 -6.66
CA LEU A 5 -14.61 8.62 -7.95
C LEU A 5 -13.60 7.47 -7.79
N HIS A 6 -13.88 6.32 -8.40
CA HIS A 6 -13.05 5.12 -8.33
C HIS A 6 -12.68 4.58 -9.72
N GLY A 7 -11.65 3.75 -9.79
CA GLY A 7 -11.05 3.35 -11.08
C GLY A 7 -11.45 2.00 -11.61
N PHE A 8 -12.24 1.19 -10.88
CA PHE A 8 -12.55 -0.19 -11.28
C PHE A 8 -13.91 -0.62 -10.77
N SER A 9 -14.67 -1.34 -11.61
CA SER A 9 -15.96 -1.95 -11.31
C SER A 9 -15.94 -2.93 -10.11
N ASN A 10 -14.76 -3.45 -9.80
CA ASN A 10 -14.49 -4.28 -8.62
C ASN A 10 -13.59 -3.52 -7.64
N VAL A 11 -13.95 -2.30 -7.25
CA VAL A 11 -13.62 -1.91 -5.88
C VAL A 11 -14.36 -2.95 -5.07
N ASP A 12 -13.60 -3.91 -4.57
CA ASP A 12 -14.11 -4.92 -3.65
C ASP A 12 -15.05 -4.19 -2.72
N SER A 13 -16.30 -4.68 -2.62
CA SER A 13 -17.29 -4.12 -1.72
C SER A 13 -16.72 -3.92 -0.31
N GLU A 14 -15.62 -4.57 -0.03
CA GLU A 14 -14.83 -4.53 1.17
C GLU A 14 -14.00 -3.26 1.38
N PHE A 15 -13.59 -2.57 0.32
CA PHE A 15 -12.88 -1.28 0.43
C PHE A 15 -13.83 -0.07 0.35
N LYS A 16 -15.10 -0.25 -0.03
CA LYS A 16 -16.06 0.85 -0.04
C LYS A 16 -16.33 1.33 1.38
N PRO A 17 -16.27 2.63 1.67
CA PRO A 17 -16.68 3.14 2.98
C PRO A 17 -18.14 2.78 3.24
N ARG A 18 -18.45 2.38 4.48
CA ARG A 18 -19.77 1.89 4.88
C ARG A 18 -20.53 2.86 5.78
N ASN A 19 -19.78 3.62 6.58
CA ASN A 19 -20.30 4.43 7.67
C ASN A 19 -20.01 5.93 7.47
N LEU A 20 -20.28 6.45 6.26
CA LEU A 20 -20.20 7.89 6.01
C LEU A 20 -21.55 8.54 6.35
N ARG A 21 -21.49 9.75 6.94
CA ARG A 21 -22.68 10.51 7.35
C ARG A 21 -23.48 11.04 6.17
N GLN A 22 -22.83 11.27 5.03
CA GLN A 22 -23.44 11.82 3.83
C GLN A 22 -23.88 10.69 2.90
N GLU A 23 -24.91 10.98 2.09
CA GLU A 23 -25.26 10.13 0.97
C GLU A 23 -24.12 10.04 -0.04
N VAL A 24 -23.77 8.84 -0.50
CA VAL A 24 -22.64 8.56 -1.36
C VAL A 24 -23.10 8.19 -2.77
N HIS A 25 -22.66 8.94 -3.75
CA HIS A 25 -22.80 8.62 -5.16
C HIS A 25 -21.47 8.12 -5.74
N TYR A 26 -21.44 6.85 -6.19
CA TYR A 26 -20.25 6.24 -6.77
C TYR A 26 -20.15 6.53 -8.27
N ILE A 27 -18.98 7.04 -8.70
CA ILE A 27 -18.67 7.33 -10.10
C ILE A 27 -17.54 6.43 -10.55
N GLU A 28 -17.81 5.59 -11.54
CA GLU A 28 -16.81 4.65 -12.06
C GLU A 28 -16.04 5.23 -13.25
N SER A 29 -14.71 5.10 -13.19
CA SER A 29 -13.83 5.35 -14.34
C SER A 29 -13.75 4.08 -15.20
N PRO A 30 -14.01 4.18 -16.52
CA PRO A 30 -14.01 3.01 -17.38
C PRO A 30 -12.62 2.36 -17.49
N ARG A 31 -12.60 1.05 -17.64
CA ARG A 31 -11.37 0.32 -17.95
C ARG A 31 -10.97 0.59 -19.39
N THR A 32 -9.76 1.08 -19.58
CA THR A 32 -9.19 1.36 -20.90
C THR A 32 -7.78 0.79 -21.00
N LYS A 33 -7.29 0.55 -22.24
CA LYS A 33 -5.91 0.06 -22.46
C LYS A 33 -4.87 0.98 -21.80
N LYS A 34 -5.08 2.29 -21.84
CA LYS A 34 -4.25 3.28 -21.14
C LYS A 34 -5.02 3.80 -19.93
N ARG A 35 -4.60 3.44 -18.73
CA ARG A 35 -5.25 3.81 -17.46
C ARG A 35 -5.57 5.31 -17.35
N ILE A 36 -4.68 6.17 -17.84
CA ILE A 36 -4.87 7.63 -17.84
C ILE A 36 -6.14 8.07 -18.60
N VAL A 37 -6.47 7.41 -19.72
CA VAL A 37 -7.67 7.72 -20.50
C VAL A 37 -8.93 7.41 -19.67
N GLY A 38 -8.97 6.25 -19.04
CA GLY A 38 -10.08 5.88 -18.15
C GLY A 38 -10.26 6.87 -16.99
N TRP A 39 -9.16 7.29 -16.38
CA TRP A 39 -9.18 8.29 -15.31
C TRP A 39 -9.67 9.66 -15.80
N THR A 40 -9.26 10.10 -16.99
CA THR A 40 -9.74 11.37 -17.60
C THR A 40 -11.25 11.32 -17.83
N ILE A 41 -11.78 10.22 -18.38
CA ILE A 41 -13.22 10.03 -18.57
C ILE A 41 -13.95 10.04 -17.21
N GLY A 42 -13.40 9.35 -16.18
CA GLY A 42 -13.96 9.36 -14.84
C GLY A 42 -14.01 10.76 -14.22
N CYS A 43 -12.94 11.54 -14.35
CA CYS A 43 -12.90 12.92 -13.89
C CYS A 43 -13.93 13.80 -14.60
N PHE A 44 -14.08 13.63 -15.92
CA PHE A 44 -15.10 14.35 -16.68
C PHE A 44 -16.52 14.00 -16.20
N ARG A 45 -16.81 12.70 -16.00
CA ARG A 45 -18.08 12.27 -15.41
C ARG A 45 -18.32 12.91 -14.03
N ALA A 46 -17.28 12.95 -13.18
CA ALA A 46 -17.37 13.57 -11.87
C ALA A 46 -17.70 15.06 -11.95
N LEU A 47 -17.12 15.79 -12.91
CA LEU A 47 -17.46 17.20 -13.15
C LEU A 47 -18.91 17.38 -13.63
N CYS A 48 -19.42 16.48 -14.48
CA CYS A 48 -20.80 16.53 -14.95
C CYS A 48 -21.83 16.16 -13.86
N CYS A 49 -21.50 15.20 -13.00
CA CYS A 49 -22.43 14.70 -11.98
C CYS A 49 -22.41 15.55 -10.70
N SER A 50 -21.33 16.28 -10.40
CA SER A 50 -21.19 17.10 -9.21
C SER A 50 -21.48 18.58 -9.47
N ARG A 51 -22.03 19.27 -8.48
CA ARG A 51 -22.27 20.72 -8.54
C ARG A 51 -21.09 21.50 -7.96
N LYS A 52 -21.05 22.79 -8.25
CA LYS A 52 -20.06 23.69 -7.64
C LYS A 52 -20.18 23.60 -6.12
N GLY A 53 -19.03 23.33 -5.48
CA GLY A 53 -18.94 23.23 -4.05
C GLY A 53 -19.17 21.84 -3.45
N GLU A 54 -19.73 20.89 -4.19
CA GLU A 54 -19.83 19.52 -3.72
C GLU A 54 -18.44 18.84 -3.62
N THR A 55 -18.35 17.84 -2.75
CA THR A 55 -17.12 17.09 -2.52
C THR A 55 -17.02 15.91 -3.48
N VAL A 56 -15.91 15.81 -4.18
CA VAL A 56 -15.51 14.63 -4.95
C VAL A 56 -14.33 13.97 -4.28
N PHE A 57 -14.53 12.79 -3.72
CA PHE A 57 -13.50 11.99 -3.09
C PHE A 57 -12.93 11.01 -4.11
N CYS A 58 -11.64 11.15 -4.44
CA CYS A 58 -10.96 10.31 -5.41
C CYS A 58 -10.21 9.16 -4.74
N TRP A 59 -10.43 7.95 -5.24
CA TRP A 59 -9.79 6.73 -4.74
C TRP A 59 -8.29 6.64 -5.10
N TYR A 60 -7.89 7.27 -6.21
CA TYR A 60 -6.50 7.31 -6.65
C TYR A 60 -5.97 8.74 -6.64
N ASP A 61 -4.77 8.91 -6.14
CA ASP A 61 -4.10 10.20 -5.97
C ASP A 61 -3.91 10.95 -7.30
N PHE A 62 -3.41 10.27 -8.33
CA PHE A 62 -3.24 10.91 -9.63
C PHE A 62 -4.58 11.32 -10.26
N GLN A 63 -5.65 10.56 -10.00
CA GLN A 63 -7.00 10.91 -10.44
C GLN A 63 -7.49 12.18 -9.74
N ALA A 64 -7.22 12.32 -8.44
CA ALA A 64 -7.54 13.54 -7.69
C ALA A 64 -6.79 14.76 -8.25
N VAL A 65 -5.50 14.62 -8.51
CA VAL A 65 -4.68 15.68 -9.12
C VAL A 65 -5.19 16.04 -10.50
N LEU A 66 -5.54 15.06 -11.33
CA LEU A 66 -6.10 15.27 -12.66
C LEU A 66 -7.43 16.03 -12.59
N LEU A 67 -8.33 15.62 -11.69
CA LEU A 67 -9.60 16.30 -11.46
C LEU A 67 -9.38 17.75 -11.02
N TYR A 68 -8.43 18.01 -10.12
CA TYR A 68 -8.06 19.35 -9.70
C TYR A 68 -7.65 20.24 -10.89
N TRP A 69 -6.81 19.73 -11.78
CA TRP A 69 -6.38 20.46 -12.97
C TRP A 69 -7.52 20.68 -13.95
N MET A 70 -8.42 19.72 -14.12
CA MET A 70 -9.61 19.92 -14.94
C MET A 70 -10.54 21.01 -14.34
N CYS A 71 -10.72 21.00 -13.02
CA CYS A 71 -11.47 22.07 -12.33
C CYS A 71 -10.83 23.46 -12.57
N LEU A 72 -9.51 23.53 -12.50
CA LEU A 72 -8.78 24.79 -12.74
C LEU A 72 -8.96 25.29 -14.18
N LEU A 73 -8.81 24.41 -15.15
CA LEU A 73 -8.93 24.75 -16.59
C LEU A 73 -10.37 25.10 -16.99
N THR A 74 -11.36 24.52 -16.35
CA THR A 74 -12.79 24.79 -16.63
C THR A 74 -13.39 25.88 -15.75
N PHE A 75 -12.59 26.52 -14.89
CA PHE A 75 -13.03 27.49 -13.89
C PHE A 75 -14.14 26.98 -12.95
N GLN A 76 -14.22 25.66 -12.79
CA GLN A 76 -15.15 25.01 -11.88
C GLN A 76 -14.48 24.77 -10.52
N ARG A 77 -15.22 25.00 -9.45
CA ARG A 77 -14.71 24.73 -8.09
C ARG A 77 -15.39 23.47 -7.55
N ARG A 78 -14.61 22.52 -7.11
CA ARG A 78 -15.02 21.32 -6.36
C ARG A 78 -14.11 21.17 -5.15
N ASN A 79 -14.63 20.64 -4.07
CA ASN A 79 -13.80 20.17 -2.97
C ASN A 79 -13.33 18.76 -3.31
N ILE A 80 -12.03 18.53 -3.28
CA ILE A 80 -11.42 17.28 -3.72
C ILE A 80 -10.77 16.61 -2.51
N GLY A 81 -11.31 15.44 -2.13
CA GLY A 81 -10.67 14.50 -1.23
C GLY A 81 -9.80 13.50 -2.01
N CYS A 82 -8.64 13.17 -1.48
CA CYS A 82 -7.71 12.23 -2.10
C CYS A 82 -7.32 11.13 -1.13
N LEU A 83 -7.62 9.87 -1.45
CA LEU A 83 -7.14 8.74 -0.67
C LEU A 83 -5.68 8.46 -1.01
N ASN A 84 -4.86 8.46 0.01
CA ASN A 84 -3.46 8.02 0.03
C ASN A 84 -2.60 8.38 -1.19
N ILE A 85 -1.80 9.43 -1.04
CA ILE A 85 -0.82 9.81 -2.05
C ILE A 85 0.22 8.70 -2.22
N LEU A 86 0.47 8.29 -3.48
CA LEU A 86 1.40 7.23 -3.86
C LEU A 86 2.56 7.73 -4.73
N LEU A 87 2.81 9.04 -4.73
CA LEU A 87 3.86 9.66 -5.52
C LEU A 87 5.23 9.06 -5.19
N LYS A 88 5.93 8.53 -6.20
CA LYS A 88 7.30 7.99 -6.06
C LYS A 88 8.30 9.02 -6.58
N LYS A 89 9.33 9.30 -5.79
CA LYS A 89 10.44 10.15 -6.26
C LYS A 89 11.24 9.40 -7.34
N LYS A 90 11.34 10.00 -8.52
CA LYS A 90 12.18 9.52 -9.64
C LYS A 90 12.83 10.73 -10.29
N ASP A 91 14.09 10.59 -10.67
CA ASP A 91 14.80 11.66 -11.38
C ASP A 91 14.56 11.57 -12.89
N THR A 92 13.32 11.84 -13.30
CA THR A 92 12.90 11.92 -14.71
C THR A 92 12.15 13.20 -14.95
N ILE A 93 12.20 13.72 -16.18
CA ILE A 93 11.44 14.93 -16.59
C ILE A 93 9.95 14.75 -16.33
N GLN A 94 9.41 13.56 -16.64
CA GLN A 94 8.01 13.24 -16.39
C GLN A 94 7.67 13.33 -14.90
N ASN A 95 8.52 12.79 -14.02
CA ASN A 95 8.29 12.84 -12.58
C ASN A 95 8.39 14.28 -12.05
N ARG A 96 9.29 15.11 -12.59
CA ARG A 96 9.39 16.55 -12.23
C ARG A 96 8.11 17.30 -12.61
N ILE A 97 7.51 17.03 -13.78
CA ILE A 97 6.22 17.62 -14.20
C ILE A 97 5.10 17.15 -13.26
N VAL A 98 4.99 15.85 -13.03
CA VAL A 98 3.99 15.27 -12.13
C VAL A 98 4.12 15.85 -10.72
N SER A 99 5.33 15.96 -10.18
CA SER A 99 5.57 16.58 -8.86
C SER A 99 5.09 18.04 -8.79
N LYS A 100 5.30 18.83 -9.85
CA LYS A 100 4.76 20.19 -9.95
C LYS A 100 3.22 20.20 -9.96
N MET A 101 2.60 19.23 -10.63
CA MET A 101 1.14 19.08 -10.63
C MET A 101 0.60 18.78 -9.22
N TYR A 102 1.22 17.83 -8.51
CA TYR A 102 0.85 17.53 -7.12
C TYR A 102 1.06 18.74 -6.21
N ARG A 103 2.21 19.40 -6.31
CA ARG A 103 2.50 20.58 -5.50
C ARG A 103 1.42 21.65 -5.66
N LYS A 104 0.98 21.96 -6.90
CA LYS A 104 -0.06 22.95 -7.15
C LYS A 104 -1.41 22.53 -6.56
N ALA A 105 -1.77 21.25 -6.66
CA ALA A 105 -3.00 20.73 -6.07
C ALA A 105 -2.96 20.81 -4.53
N LEU A 106 -1.87 20.36 -3.90
CA LEU A 106 -1.70 20.35 -2.44
C LEU A 106 -1.63 21.74 -1.80
N MET A 107 -1.26 22.77 -2.56
CA MET A 107 -1.32 24.17 -2.11
C MET A 107 -2.75 24.74 -2.10
N SER A 108 -3.71 24.03 -2.69
CA SER A 108 -5.08 24.53 -2.79
C SER A 108 -5.88 24.21 -1.54
N LYS A 109 -6.58 25.18 -0.99
CA LYS A 109 -7.52 24.96 0.10
C LYS A 109 -8.71 24.04 -0.24
N TYR A 110 -8.93 23.76 -1.52
CA TYR A 110 -9.98 22.86 -2.00
C TYR A 110 -9.48 21.42 -2.24
N PHE A 111 -8.24 21.12 -1.87
CA PHE A 111 -7.65 19.80 -2.07
C PHE A 111 -7.15 19.24 -0.74
N HIS A 112 -7.75 18.15 -0.28
CA HIS A 112 -7.41 17.49 0.98
C HIS A 112 -6.91 16.08 0.70
N ALA A 113 -5.69 15.77 1.14
CA ALA A 113 -5.04 14.51 0.88
C ALA A 113 -4.87 13.66 2.13
N SER A 114 -4.82 12.34 1.93
CA SER A 114 -4.32 11.44 2.96
C SER A 114 -3.01 10.75 2.55
N VAL A 115 -2.37 10.19 3.55
CA VAL A 115 -1.18 9.33 3.43
C VAL A 115 -1.34 8.11 4.34
N THR A 116 -0.66 7.02 4.03
CA THR A 116 -0.72 5.79 4.85
C THR A 116 0.15 5.83 6.10
N SER A 117 1.07 6.80 6.20
CA SER A 117 1.90 6.99 7.38
C SER A 117 2.38 8.44 7.49
N SER A 118 2.56 8.91 8.73
CA SER A 118 3.13 10.24 8.99
C SER A 118 4.56 10.36 8.45
N HIS A 119 5.39 9.32 8.59
CA HIS A 119 6.75 9.33 8.04
C HIS A 119 6.77 9.53 6.53
N TYR A 120 5.81 8.91 5.81
CA TYR A 120 5.70 9.12 4.37
C TYR A 120 5.15 10.50 4.02
N GLY A 121 4.25 11.03 4.82
CA GLY A 121 3.75 12.40 4.70
C GLY A 121 4.87 13.44 4.81
N GLU A 122 5.73 13.33 5.83
CA GLU A 122 6.90 14.22 5.99
C GLU A 122 7.90 14.05 4.84
N LEU A 123 8.16 12.82 4.39
CA LEU A 123 9.01 12.57 3.23
C LEU A 123 8.46 13.23 1.94
N LEU A 124 7.13 13.22 1.76
CA LEU A 124 6.48 13.92 0.64
C LEU A 124 6.65 15.44 0.74
N LYS A 125 6.58 16.04 1.94
CA LYS A 125 6.85 17.47 2.15
C LYS A 125 8.27 17.82 1.71
N GLU A 126 9.25 17.02 2.11
CA GLU A 126 10.65 17.19 1.68
C GLU A 126 10.78 17.06 0.15
N TRP A 127 10.22 16.02 -0.46
CA TRP A 127 10.33 15.78 -1.91
C TRP A 127 9.69 16.88 -2.74
N LEU A 128 8.55 17.40 -2.27
CA LEU A 128 7.82 18.45 -2.96
C LEU A 128 8.31 19.85 -2.59
N CYS A 129 9.22 20.00 -1.62
CA CYS A 129 9.61 21.27 -1.01
C CYS A 129 8.36 22.10 -0.68
N LEU A 130 7.39 21.50 0.01
CA LEU A 130 6.09 22.08 0.31
C LEU A 130 5.60 21.60 1.67
N ASP A 131 5.31 22.51 2.56
CA ASP A 131 4.53 22.20 3.76
C ASP A 131 3.03 22.18 3.41
N PHE A 132 2.36 21.06 3.66
CA PHE A 132 0.94 20.87 3.42
C PHE A 132 0.32 19.98 4.49
N ASN A 133 -0.98 20.18 4.72
CA ASN A 133 -1.73 19.37 5.66
C ASN A 133 -2.18 18.05 5.02
N TYR A 134 -2.09 16.96 5.77
CA TYR A 134 -2.58 15.65 5.37
C TYR A 134 -3.28 14.92 6.50
N THR A 135 -4.14 13.98 6.16
CA THR A 135 -4.74 13.04 7.11
C THR A 135 -4.05 11.69 6.97
N VAL A 136 -3.69 11.04 8.07
CA VAL A 136 -3.19 9.65 8.04
C VAL A 136 -4.39 8.73 7.98
N ILE A 137 -4.48 7.90 6.92
CA ILE A 137 -5.49 6.86 6.74
C ILE A 137 -4.79 5.56 6.42
N HIS A 138 -4.84 4.60 7.33
CA HIS A 138 -4.35 3.26 7.09
C HIS A 138 -5.30 2.47 6.20
N ASP A 139 -4.77 1.58 5.35
CA ASP A 139 -5.60 0.64 4.60
C ASP A 139 -6.37 -0.26 5.58
N PRO A 140 -7.61 -0.67 5.27
CA PRO A 140 -8.39 -1.49 6.20
C PRO A 140 -7.87 -2.92 6.26
N TYR A 141 -7.74 -3.45 7.49
CA TYR A 141 -7.49 -4.87 7.73
C TYR A 141 -8.75 -5.70 7.45
N HIS A 142 -8.57 -6.88 6.87
CA HIS A 142 -9.67 -7.78 6.55
C HIS A 142 -9.46 -9.16 7.18
N GLU A 143 -10.43 -9.63 7.96
CA GLU A 143 -10.39 -10.95 8.62
C GLU A 143 -10.32 -12.11 7.61
N LYS A 144 -10.80 -11.93 6.38
CA LYS A 144 -10.66 -12.92 5.30
C LYS A 144 -9.21 -13.31 4.97
N TRP A 145 -8.24 -12.53 5.43
CA TRP A 145 -6.81 -12.85 5.27
C TRP A 145 -6.28 -13.78 6.35
N GLU A 146 -7.05 -14.03 7.39
CA GLU A 146 -6.64 -14.93 8.46
C GLU A 146 -6.56 -16.37 7.95
N ARG A 147 -5.41 -16.98 8.13
CA ARG A 147 -5.15 -18.39 7.80
C ARG A 147 -4.44 -19.07 8.96
N LYS A 148 -4.81 -20.33 9.20
CA LYS A 148 -4.08 -21.17 10.14
C LYS A 148 -2.91 -21.84 9.43
N CYS A 149 -1.80 -22.01 10.13
CA CYS A 149 -0.73 -22.88 9.68
C CYS A 149 -1.21 -24.33 9.76
N GLU A 150 -1.13 -25.03 8.64
CA GLU A 150 -1.44 -26.46 8.56
C GLU A 150 -0.16 -27.28 8.80
N SER A 151 0.95 -26.82 8.23
CA SER A 151 2.28 -27.42 8.38
C SER A 151 3.35 -26.40 8.02
N LEU A 152 4.45 -26.34 8.77
CA LEU A 152 5.61 -25.51 8.42
C LEU A 152 6.41 -26.18 7.30
N ASN A 153 6.22 -25.73 6.09
CA ASN A 153 6.86 -26.30 4.88
C ASN A 153 8.11 -25.52 4.45
N HIS A 154 8.21 -24.26 4.84
CA HIS A 154 9.28 -23.34 4.48
C HIS A 154 9.66 -22.47 5.67
N ASP A 155 10.94 -22.12 5.75
CA ASP A 155 11.43 -21.21 6.78
C ASP A 155 11.01 -19.77 6.42
N ILE A 156 11.23 -19.39 5.17
CA ILE A 156 11.02 -18.02 4.68
C ILE A 156 10.08 -18.00 3.48
N PHE A 157 9.02 -17.21 3.58
CA PHE A 157 8.16 -16.85 2.45
C PHE A 157 8.56 -15.49 1.90
N VAL A 158 8.72 -15.37 0.58
CA VAL A 158 8.93 -14.11 -0.13
C VAL A 158 7.89 -14.01 -1.24
N GLY A 159 6.99 -13.05 -1.17
CA GLY A 159 5.89 -12.96 -2.15
C GLY A 159 5.42 -11.55 -2.45
N GLY A 160 4.62 -11.44 -3.52
CA GLY A 160 4.08 -10.18 -4.03
C GLY A 160 4.88 -9.62 -5.20
N GLY A 161 4.32 -8.65 -5.91
CA GLY A 161 4.92 -8.12 -7.16
C GLY A 161 5.37 -6.66 -7.07
N ASN A 162 4.58 -5.79 -6.44
CA ASN A 162 4.84 -4.35 -6.49
C ASN A 162 6.06 -3.96 -5.65
N SER A 163 7.08 -3.43 -6.31
CA SER A 163 8.32 -2.91 -5.68
C SER A 163 9.07 -3.94 -4.82
N ARG A 164 9.01 -5.22 -5.18
CA ARG A 164 9.76 -6.27 -4.51
C ARG A 164 11.22 -6.24 -4.97
N ASP A 165 12.18 -6.27 -4.03
CA ASP A 165 13.62 -6.36 -4.34
C ASP A 165 14.04 -7.83 -4.44
N TRP A 166 13.70 -8.45 -5.58
CA TRP A 166 14.02 -9.85 -5.82
C TRP A 166 15.53 -10.10 -5.84
N SER A 167 16.31 -9.22 -6.49
CA SER A 167 17.77 -9.36 -6.60
C SER A 167 18.44 -9.38 -5.23
N PHE A 168 18.00 -8.50 -4.34
CA PHE A 168 18.51 -8.45 -2.98
C PHE A 168 18.17 -9.73 -2.20
N MET A 169 16.93 -10.22 -2.31
CA MET A 169 16.52 -11.41 -1.56
C MET A 169 17.17 -12.69 -2.09
N LEU A 170 17.44 -12.76 -3.39
CA LEU A 170 18.23 -13.85 -3.98
C LEU A 170 19.66 -13.86 -3.43
N GLU A 171 20.28 -12.69 -3.28
CA GLU A 171 21.62 -12.57 -2.68
C GLU A 171 21.63 -13.03 -1.22
N VAL A 172 20.60 -12.65 -0.44
CA VAL A 172 20.43 -13.14 0.95
C VAL A 172 20.28 -14.66 0.97
N ALA A 173 19.40 -15.21 0.14
CA ALA A 173 19.13 -16.66 0.12
C ALA A 173 20.33 -17.49 -0.33
N LYS A 174 21.09 -16.99 -1.33
CA LYS A 174 22.34 -17.63 -1.80
C LYS A 174 23.36 -17.83 -0.66
N GLN A 175 23.41 -16.89 0.30
CA GLN A 175 24.32 -16.96 1.45
C GLN A 175 23.74 -17.73 2.66
N MET A 176 22.58 -18.40 2.50
CA MET A 176 21.87 -19.15 3.54
C MET A 176 21.38 -20.49 3.00
N SER A 177 22.31 -21.34 2.52
CA SER A 177 21.98 -22.61 1.85
C SER A 177 21.27 -23.62 2.75
N ASP A 178 21.37 -23.44 4.07
CA ASP A 178 20.72 -24.24 5.12
C ASP A 178 19.27 -23.81 5.41
N VAL A 179 18.80 -22.69 4.85
CA VAL A 179 17.45 -22.13 5.07
C VAL A 179 16.58 -22.36 3.83
N LYS A 180 15.34 -22.81 4.02
CA LYS A 180 14.38 -23.12 2.95
C LYS A 180 13.54 -21.90 2.61
N PHE A 181 13.71 -21.39 1.40
CA PHE A 181 12.93 -20.25 0.91
C PHE A 181 11.82 -20.71 -0.04
N LEU A 182 10.65 -20.07 0.07
CA LEU A 182 9.61 -20.12 -0.93
C LEU A 182 9.43 -18.74 -1.56
N PHE A 183 9.74 -18.62 -2.84
CA PHE A 183 9.48 -17.40 -3.61
C PHE A 183 8.20 -17.56 -4.42
N VAL A 184 7.24 -16.65 -4.19
CA VAL A 184 5.98 -16.59 -4.94
C VAL A 184 5.99 -15.31 -5.77
N MET A 185 6.20 -15.47 -7.07
CA MET A 185 6.39 -14.36 -8.00
C MET A 185 5.50 -14.49 -9.24
N ASN A 186 5.39 -13.44 -10.04
CA ASN A 186 4.76 -13.54 -11.36
C ASN A 186 5.72 -14.15 -12.39
N SER A 187 5.17 -14.56 -13.53
CA SER A 187 5.97 -15.21 -14.58
C SER A 187 7.05 -14.30 -15.17
N LEU A 188 6.84 -12.98 -15.23
CA LEU A 188 7.83 -12.04 -15.75
C LEU A 188 9.05 -11.96 -14.83
N ASP A 189 8.80 -11.79 -13.51
CA ASP A 189 9.87 -11.79 -12.52
C ASP A 189 10.60 -13.13 -12.51
N TYR A 190 9.89 -14.26 -12.60
CA TYR A 190 10.51 -15.57 -12.69
C TYR A 190 11.46 -15.67 -13.89
N HIS A 191 11.02 -15.28 -15.09
CA HIS A 191 11.87 -15.30 -16.29
C HIS A 191 13.11 -14.42 -16.17
N MET A 192 12.98 -13.29 -15.45
CA MET A 192 14.09 -12.37 -15.22
C MET A 192 15.15 -12.94 -14.26
N TYR A 193 14.72 -13.70 -13.26
CA TYR A 193 15.57 -14.10 -12.15
C TYR A 193 15.86 -15.62 -12.07
N LYS A 194 15.31 -16.44 -12.96
CA LYS A 194 15.42 -17.93 -12.90
C LYS A 194 16.85 -18.46 -12.83
N GLU A 195 17.82 -17.78 -13.45
CA GLU A 195 19.22 -18.19 -13.47
C GLU A 195 19.96 -17.93 -12.14
N TYR A 196 19.35 -17.15 -11.25
CA TYR A 196 19.91 -16.83 -9.93
C TYR A 196 19.30 -17.69 -8.81
N ILE A 197 18.38 -18.61 -9.14
CA ILE A 197 17.69 -19.45 -8.16
C ILE A 197 18.63 -20.58 -7.74
N THR A 198 18.84 -20.73 -6.43
CA THR A 198 19.66 -21.76 -5.81
C THR A 198 18.78 -22.91 -5.30
N GLU A 199 19.37 -24.06 -4.96
CA GLU A 199 18.67 -25.29 -4.56
C GLU A 199 17.77 -25.11 -3.31
N ASN A 200 18.14 -24.20 -2.43
CA ASN A 200 17.36 -23.88 -1.22
C ASN A 200 16.15 -22.96 -1.49
N ILE A 201 15.94 -22.53 -2.75
CA ILE A 201 14.82 -21.67 -3.16
C ILE A 201 13.83 -22.48 -3.98
N LYS A 202 12.65 -22.71 -3.44
CA LYS A 202 11.50 -23.19 -4.21
C LYS A 202 10.75 -22.00 -4.80
N VAL A 203 10.39 -22.07 -6.08
CA VAL A 203 9.61 -21.02 -6.73
C VAL A 203 8.24 -21.53 -7.11
N LYS A 204 7.22 -20.70 -6.86
CA LYS A 204 5.87 -20.90 -7.37
C LYS A 204 5.44 -19.62 -8.11
N CYS A 205 4.86 -19.78 -9.30
CA CYS A 205 4.46 -18.64 -10.12
C CYS A 205 2.93 -18.51 -10.15
N ASN A 206 2.46 -17.25 -10.13
CA ASN A 206 1.04 -16.89 -10.36
C ASN A 206 0.05 -17.69 -9.50
N LEU A 207 0.37 -17.92 -8.23
CA LEU A 207 -0.53 -18.65 -7.34
C LEU A 207 -1.90 -17.98 -7.24
N PRO A 208 -3.00 -18.76 -7.24
CA PRO A 208 -4.30 -18.27 -6.83
C PRO A 208 -4.26 -17.67 -5.42
N PHE A 209 -5.08 -16.66 -5.18
CA PHE A 209 -5.05 -15.88 -3.93
C PHE A 209 -5.10 -16.73 -2.66
N ASN A 210 -6.01 -17.71 -2.59
CA ASN A 210 -6.12 -18.57 -1.40
C ASN A 210 -4.88 -19.45 -1.20
N GLN A 211 -4.27 -19.95 -2.28
CA GLN A 211 -3.03 -20.72 -2.20
C GLN A 211 -1.86 -19.85 -1.78
N PHE A 212 -1.80 -18.59 -2.28
CA PHE A 212 -0.80 -17.61 -1.84
C PHE A 212 -0.87 -17.38 -0.33
N LEU A 213 -2.07 -17.18 0.22
CA LEU A 213 -2.27 -17.01 1.65
C LEU A 213 -1.90 -18.26 2.45
N GLN A 214 -2.23 -19.45 1.96
CA GLN A 214 -1.92 -20.69 2.65
C GLN A 214 -0.42 -20.99 2.67
N GLU A 215 0.29 -20.77 1.56
CA GLU A 215 1.76 -20.92 1.51
C GLU A 215 2.45 -19.93 2.46
N MET A 216 1.94 -18.70 2.54
CA MET A 216 2.41 -17.71 3.50
C MET A 216 2.19 -18.17 4.94
N ALA A 217 0.99 -18.71 5.25
CA ALA A 217 0.65 -19.23 6.56
C ALA A 217 1.51 -20.47 6.94
N ASN A 218 1.95 -21.25 5.97
CA ASN A 218 2.79 -22.43 6.13
C ASN A 218 4.30 -22.13 6.17
N SER A 219 4.68 -20.88 6.38
CA SER A 219 6.06 -20.42 6.50
C SER A 219 6.32 -19.82 7.90
N ALA A 220 7.54 -19.91 8.40
CA ALA A 220 7.86 -19.37 9.72
C ALA A 220 7.95 -17.83 9.71
N ILE A 221 8.58 -17.27 8.68
CA ILE A 221 8.84 -15.83 8.51
C ILE A 221 8.38 -15.40 7.13
N VAL A 222 7.78 -14.20 7.04
CA VAL A 222 7.49 -13.52 5.79
C VAL A 222 8.51 -12.40 5.58
N ALA A 223 9.32 -12.53 4.52
CA ALA A 223 10.33 -11.54 4.15
C ALA A 223 9.81 -10.62 3.05
N MET A 224 9.90 -9.30 3.27
CA MET A 224 9.38 -8.28 2.39
C MET A 224 10.45 -7.26 2.02
N PRO A 225 11.41 -7.62 1.14
CA PRO A 225 12.38 -6.66 0.62
C PRO A 225 11.68 -5.67 -0.33
N LEU A 226 11.84 -4.37 -0.10
CA LEU A 226 11.16 -3.29 -0.85
C LEU A 226 12.17 -2.31 -1.43
N THR A 227 11.87 -1.82 -2.64
CA THR A 227 12.70 -0.84 -3.38
C THR A 227 12.17 0.60 -3.33
N THR A 228 11.13 0.88 -2.54
CA THR A 228 10.48 2.20 -2.53
C THR A 228 10.05 2.62 -1.13
N GLU A 229 10.15 3.91 -0.87
CA GLU A 229 9.63 4.55 0.35
C GLU A 229 8.10 4.72 0.33
N ALA A 230 7.51 4.79 -0.87
CA ALA A 230 6.06 4.90 -1.04
C ALA A 230 5.33 3.61 -0.62
N GLN A 231 4.03 3.73 -0.47
CA GLN A 231 3.16 2.60 -0.12
C GLN A 231 3.37 1.41 -1.06
N ALA A 232 4.02 0.38 -0.56
CA ALA A 232 4.23 -0.89 -1.23
C ALA A 232 4.25 -2.04 -0.22
N GLY A 233 3.77 -3.20 -0.64
CA GLY A 233 3.80 -4.42 0.18
C GLY A 233 2.80 -4.46 1.34
N LEU A 234 1.99 -3.42 1.61
CA LEU A 234 1.07 -3.38 2.76
C LEU A 234 0.05 -4.52 2.73
N LEU A 235 -0.47 -4.90 1.56
CA LEU A 235 -1.36 -6.06 1.46
C LEU A 235 -0.67 -7.34 1.94
N VAL A 236 0.58 -7.58 1.54
CA VAL A 236 1.35 -8.76 1.98
C VAL A 236 1.64 -8.70 3.48
N LEU A 237 1.96 -7.50 4.01
CA LEU A 237 2.14 -7.28 5.44
C LEU A 237 0.88 -7.64 6.23
N PHE A 238 -0.27 -7.16 5.79
CA PHE A 238 -1.55 -7.41 6.44
C PHE A 238 -1.96 -8.89 6.37
N GLN A 239 -1.69 -9.54 5.23
CA GLN A 239 -1.91 -10.97 5.03
C GLN A 239 -1.00 -11.83 5.91
N ALA A 240 0.27 -11.44 6.05
CA ALA A 240 1.22 -12.09 6.96
C ALA A 240 0.77 -11.96 8.42
N ALA A 241 0.35 -10.77 8.82
CA ALA A 241 -0.19 -10.54 10.15
C ALA A 241 -1.51 -11.31 10.38
N GLY A 242 -2.40 -11.40 9.38
CA GLY A 242 -3.62 -12.22 9.44
C GLY A 242 -3.32 -13.69 9.65
N SER A 243 -2.25 -14.18 9.06
CA SER A 243 -1.75 -15.54 9.27
C SER A 243 -0.89 -15.69 10.53
N LYS A 244 -0.72 -14.63 11.33
CA LYS A 244 0.13 -14.57 12.53
C LYS A 244 1.56 -14.99 12.22
N ARG A 245 2.10 -14.55 11.08
CA ARG A 245 3.48 -14.80 10.68
C ARG A 245 4.35 -13.59 11.02
N PHE A 246 5.56 -13.87 11.45
CA PHE A 246 6.54 -12.84 11.73
C PHE A 246 7.00 -12.17 10.43
N VAL A 247 7.13 -10.84 10.45
CA VAL A 247 7.51 -10.07 9.27
C VAL A 247 8.90 -9.47 9.44
N ILE A 248 9.78 -9.72 8.46
CA ILE A 248 11.01 -8.98 8.24
C ILE A 248 10.82 -8.15 6.97
N THR A 249 11.00 -6.83 7.03
CA THR A 249 10.77 -5.95 5.89
C THR A 249 11.87 -4.89 5.74
N SER A 250 11.96 -4.30 4.55
CA SER A 250 12.77 -3.10 4.39
C SER A 250 12.23 -1.95 5.26
N SER A 251 13.15 -1.22 5.91
CA SER A 251 12.81 -0.02 6.68
C SER A 251 12.54 1.14 5.73
N THR A 252 11.27 1.32 5.38
CA THR A 252 10.79 2.42 4.53
C THR A 252 9.93 3.38 5.33
N ALA A 253 9.72 4.59 4.82
CA ALA A 253 8.82 5.57 5.45
C ALA A 253 7.41 5.00 5.66
N THR A 254 6.95 4.11 4.79
CA THR A 254 5.64 3.45 4.95
C THR A 254 5.69 2.32 5.97
N THR A 255 6.66 1.40 5.88
CA THR A 255 6.68 0.20 6.75
C THR A 255 6.96 0.52 8.21
N ARG A 256 7.69 1.58 8.51
CA ARG A 256 7.96 2.04 9.88
C ARG A 256 6.72 2.43 10.67
N ALA A 257 5.60 2.74 10.01
CA ALA A 257 4.33 2.98 10.69
C ALA A 257 3.70 1.70 11.26
N TYR A 258 4.02 0.55 10.67
CA TYR A 258 3.42 -0.74 11.04
C TYR A 258 4.40 -1.64 11.79
N ILE A 259 5.67 -1.65 11.39
CA ILE A 259 6.71 -2.52 11.95
C ILE A 259 7.63 -1.72 12.85
N THR A 260 7.55 -2.04 14.12
CA THR A 260 8.42 -1.54 15.18
C THR A 260 9.15 -2.73 15.83
N SER A 261 10.13 -2.50 16.69
CA SER A 261 10.95 -3.56 17.31
C SER A 261 10.15 -4.58 18.11
N ASP A 262 8.95 -4.24 18.56
CA ASP A 262 8.04 -5.11 19.31
C ASP A 262 7.05 -5.89 18.44
N ARG A 263 6.92 -5.57 17.15
CA ARG A 263 5.91 -6.12 16.22
C ARG A 263 6.48 -6.71 14.92
N GLY A 264 7.79 -6.78 14.78
CA GLY A 264 8.45 -7.28 13.60
C GLY A 264 9.90 -6.82 13.53
N CYS A 265 10.47 -6.85 12.33
CA CYS A 265 11.82 -6.41 12.09
C CYS A 265 11.88 -5.59 10.78
N ALA A 266 12.24 -4.31 10.89
CA ALA A 266 12.45 -3.44 9.75
C ALA A 266 13.95 -3.14 9.60
N LEU A 267 14.51 -3.47 8.43
CA LEU A 267 15.94 -3.44 8.17
C LEU A 267 16.26 -2.59 6.93
N TYR A 268 17.45 -2.02 6.92
CA TYR A 268 18.01 -1.43 5.70
C TYR A 268 18.40 -2.51 4.70
N ARG A 269 18.77 -2.12 3.48
CA ARG A 269 19.23 -3.03 2.41
C ARG A 269 20.67 -3.47 2.69
N ASP A 270 20.83 -4.38 3.64
CA ASP A 270 22.10 -4.94 4.09
C ASP A 270 21.97 -6.46 4.25
N VAL A 271 22.71 -7.22 3.42
CA VAL A 271 22.62 -8.68 3.38
C VAL A 271 22.99 -9.31 4.72
N LYS A 272 24.00 -8.79 5.41
CA LYS A 272 24.43 -9.32 6.71
C LYS A 272 23.33 -9.14 7.76
N GLN A 273 22.77 -7.93 7.86
CA GLN A 273 21.69 -7.67 8.84
C GLN A 273 20.47 -8.57 8.60
N TRP A 274 20.10 -8.79 7.34
CA TRP A 274 18.97 -9.67 7.01
C TRP A 274 19.25 -11.12 7.37
N LYS A 275 20.45 -11.63 7.06
CA LYS A 275 20.86 -12.98 7.45
C LYS A 275 20.87 -13.17 8.96
N ASP A 276 21.45 -12.23 9.67
CA ASP A 276 21.53 -12.29 11.14
C ASP A 276 20.13 -12.26 11.76
N ALA A 277 19.24 -11.40 11.28
CA ALA A 277 17.85 -11.33 11.74
C ALA A 277 17.07 -12.61 11.40
N ILE A 278 17.20 -13.14 10.19
CA ILE A 278 16.54 -14.39 9.79
C ILE A 278 16.99 -15.52 10.71
N ARG A 279 18.30 -15.73 10.89
CA ARG A 279 18.84 -16.76 11.79
C ARG A 279 18.35 -16.59 13.22
N TYR A 280 18.41 -15.36 13.73
CA TYR A 280 17.95 -15.07 15.09
C TYR A 280 16.49 -15.46 15.30
N TYR A 281 15.59 -15.02 14.42
CA TYR A 281 14.16 -15.30 14.57
C TYR A 281 13.75 -16.73 14.19
N LEU A 282 14.53 -17.46 13.41
CA LEU A 282 14.32 -18.91 13.22
C LEU A 282 14.64 -19.68 14.52
N LEU A 283 15.69 -19.29 15.24
CA LEU A 283 16.10 -19.93 16.50
C LEU A 283 15.23 -19.49 17.69
N ASN A 284 14.71 -18.25 17.70
CA ASN A 284 13.95 -17.69 18.82
C ASN A 284 12.44 -17.70 18.51
N GLU A 285 11.87 -18.89 18.42
CA GLU A 285 10.48 -19.10 18.01
C GLU A 285 9.47 -18.38 18.90
N LYS A 286 9.64 -18.43 20.22
CA LYS A 286 8.72 -17.76 21.16
C LYS A 286 8.65 -16.26 20.91
N GLU A 287 9.79 -15.58 20.82
CA GLU A 287 9.85 -14.15 20.56
C GLU A 287 9.26 -13.82 19.19
N ARG A 288 9.58 -14.61 18.18
CA ARG A 288 9.02 -14.49 16.82
C ARG A 288 7.49 -14.53 16.83
N ASN A 289 6.92 -15.52 17.52
CA ASN A 289 5.48 -15.70 17.57
C ASN A 289 4.81 -14.59 18.39
N ASP A 290 5.39 -14.16 19.50
CA ASP A 290 4.88 -13.06 20.33
C ASP A 290 4.83 -11.74 19.55
N LYS A 291 5.87 -11.42 18.77
CA LYS A 291 5.89 -10.23 17.91
C LYS A 291 4.86 -10.31 16.76
N ALA A 292 4.70 -11.49 16.17
CA ALA A 292 3.67 -11.71 15.14
C ALA A 292 2.25 -11.50 15.68
N LEU A 293 1.97 -11.97 16.90
CA LEU A 293 0.69 -11.74 17.57
C LEU A 293 0.46 -10.26 17.88
N LYS A 294 1.48 -9.52 18.31
CA LYS A 294 1.40 -8.09 18.56
C LYS A 294 1.11 -7.31 17.26
N LEU A 295 1.73 -7.70 16.14
CA LEU A 295 1.44 -7.11 14.84
C LEU A 295 -0.01 -7.37 14.42
N HIS A 296 -0.48 -8.62 14.55
CA HIS A 296 -1.86 -8.98 14.24
C HIS A 296 -2.85 -8.14 15.06
N LYS A 297 -2.65 -8.04 16.39
CA LYS A 297 -3.50 -7.23 17.27
C LYS A 297 -3.48 -5.75 16.86
N PHE A 298 -2.29 -5.19 16.65
CA PHE A 298 -2.13 -3.79 16.23
C PHE A 298 -2.92 -3.49 14.95
N LEU A 299 -2.83 -4.37 13.93
CA LEU A 299 -3.54 -4.14 12.69
C LEU A 299 -5.07 -4.24 12.85
N LYS A 300 -5.56 -5.16 13.69
CA LYS A 300 -7.01 -5.22 13.99
C LYS A 300 -7.48 -3.97 14.72
N ASP A 301 -6.70 -3.46 15.67
CA ASP A 301 -7.09 -2.32 16.50
C ASP A 301 -6.95 -0.99 15.74
N VAL A 302 -5.86 -0.79 14.99
CA VAL A 302 -5.54 0.51 14.36
C VAL A 302 -6.01 0.58 12.91
N CYS A 303 -5.93 -0.53 12.18
CA CYS A 303 -6.33 -0.61 10.77
C CYS A 303 -7.72 -1.21 10.60
N GLY A 304 -8.55 -1.21 11.63
CA GLY A 304 -9.94 -1.66 11.58
C GLY A 304 -10.78 -0.83 10.60
N ARG A 305 -11.89 -1.41 10.16
CA ARG A 305 -12.77 -0.78 9.18
C ARG A 305 -13.30 0.57 9.65
N ASP A 306 -13.71 0.69 10.90
CA ASP A 306 -14.28 1.92 11.44
C ASP A 306 -13.24 3.06 11.46
N ASN A 307 -11.98 2.75 11.71
CA ASN A 307 -10.89 3.73 11.64
C ASN A 307 -10.65 4.21 10.19
N PHE A 308 -10.75 3.32 9.22
CA PHE A 308 -10.65 3.66 7.80
C PHE A 308 -11.81 4.58 7.38
N ASP A 309 -13.05 4.21 7.70
CA ASP A 309 -14.24 5.00 7.39
C ASP A 309 -14.20 6.37 8.09
N SER A 310 -13.78 6.42 9.36
CA SER A 310 -13.59 7.67 10.12
C SER A 310 -12.51 8.57 9.50
N GLY A 311 -11.43 7.97 8.97
CA GLY A 311 -10.39 8.71 8.26
C GLY A 311 -10.91 9.37 6.99
N ILE A 312 -11.72 8.65 6.19
CA ILE A 312 -12.37 9.21 5.00
C ILE A 312 -13.35 10.30 5.40
N GLN A 313 -14.18 10.07 6.46
CA GLN A 313 -15.12 11.06 6.95
C GLN A 313 -14.40 12.36 7.35
N LYS A 314 -13.25 12.27 8.01
CA LYS A 314 -12.44 13.45 8.36
C LYS A 314 -12.03 14.28 7.15
N ILE A 315 -11.63 13.64 6.04
CA ILE A 315 -11.31 14.37 4.80
C ILE A 315 -12.56 15.04 4.23
N VAL A 316 -13.69 14.34 4.26
CA VAL A 316 -14.96 14.88 3.80
C VAL A 316 -15.35 16.13 4.61
N ASP A 317 -15.22 16.07 5.94
CA ASP A 317 -15.49 17.19 6.82
C ASP A 317 -14.59 18.40 6.53
N LEU A 318 -13.29 18.14 6.28
CA LEU A 318 -12.35 19.18 5.85
C LEU A 318 -12.73 19.79 4.49
N CYS A 319 -13.25 18.99 3.57
CA CYS A 319 -13.77 19.48 2.30
C CYS A 319 -14.99 20.37 2.49
N GLU A 320 -15.90 20.02 3.40
CA GLU A 320 -17.12 20.76 3.68
C GLU A 320 -16.89 22.06 4.48
N SER A 321 -15.85 22.09 5.33
CA SER A 321 -15.51 23.28 6.14
C SER A 321 -14.97 24.47 5.33
N ASN A 322 -14.69 24.29 4.04
CA ASN A 322 -14.25 25.37 3.14
C ASN A 322 -15.38 26.20 2.52
N TYR A 323 -16.61 25.99 3.01
CA TYR A 323 -17.80 26.81 2.69
C TYR A 323 -18.09 27.85 3.81
#